data_38f99ecb2a96329d9056d37ecddd5b26
#
_entry.id   38f99ecb2a96329d9056d37ecddd5b26
#
_cell.length_a   1.000
_cell.length_b   1.000
_cell.length_c   1.000
_cell.angle_alpha   90.00
_cell.angle_beta   90.00
_cell.angle_gamma   90.00
#
_symmetry.space_group_name_H-M   'P 1'
#
loop_
_entity.id
_entity.type
_entity.pdbx_description
1 polymer ?
#
loop_
_entity_poly.entity_id
_entity_poly.type
_entity_poly.pdbx_seq_one_letter_code
_entity_poly.pdbx_strand_id
1 'polypeptide(L)'
;MSAIPSVDLQDFLSDHPQKKEKFIEDIGSAFEDIGFVALSGHFLSKELVDKLYSEIKAFFALDQEKKDAYEIEGIGGQRGYTSFGKEHAKGRKEGDLKEFWHFGQYVTDNPKLEEEYPANVTVTELPEFNAVGKETFRMLEKTAKYVLRALALHLNLEETYFDAYIKNGNSILRPIHYPPITEAPKNAERAAAHGDINLITLLMGAQGRGLQVKNHNDEWVDAIAGPDELMINVGDMLSRLTNNKLKSTIHKVINPPKEMWGTSRYSIPFFMHPISEMPLNCLENCVDEAHPKQFEDITAGAYLNERLVELGLVKK
;
A
#
# COMPACT_ATOMS: atom_id res chain seq x y z
N MET A 1 -11.02 -15.48 -17.41
CA MET A 1 -10.10 -14.67 -16.59
C MET A 1 -10.98 -13.67 -15.84
N SER A 2 -11.07 -13.76 -14.55
CA SER A 2 -11.77 -12.75 -13.74
C SER A 2 -10.95 -11.47 -13.81
N ALA A 3 -11.44 -10.47 -14.51
CA ALA A 3 -10.85 -9.14 -14.51
C ALA A 3 -11.02 -8.55 -13.08
N ILE A 4 -10.05 -7.79 -12.60
CA ILE A 4 -10.20 -7.05 -11.34
C ILE A 4 -11.42 -6.13 -11.49
N PRO A 5 -12.40 -6.15 -10.56
CA PRO A 5 -13.54 -5.25 -10.62
C PRO A 5 -13.12 -3.78 -10.55
N SER A 6 -13.89 -2.90 -11.18
CA SER A 6 -13.67 -1.44 -11.12
C SER A 6 -14.88 -0.74 -10.52
N VAL A 7 -14.63 0.25 -9.66
CA VAL A 7 -15.66 1.07 -8.99
C VAL A 7 -15.28 2.56 -9.07
N ASP A 8 -16.26 3.45 -8.98
CA ASP A 8 -16.05 4.90 -8.99
C ASP A 8 -16.36 5.50 -7.61
N LEU A 9 -15.36 6.10 -6.96
CA LEU A 9 -15.53 6.73 -5.63
C LEU A 9 -16.60 7.82 -5.63
N GLN A 10 -16.84 8.47 -6.77
CA GLN A 10 -17.86 9.51 -6.88
C GLN A 10 -19.29 8.96 -6.67
N ASP A 11 -19.52 7.67 -6.93
CA ASP A 11 -20.79 7.03 -6.62
C ASP A 11 -21.02 6.93 -5.10
N PHE A 12 -19.97 6.67 -4.31
CA PHE A 12 -20.03 6.71 -2.85
C PHE A 12 -20.27 8.12 -2.29
N LEU A 13 -19.67 9.12 -2.93
CA LEU A 13 -19.73 10.52 -2.51
C LEU A 13 -20.98 11.25 -3.01
N SER A 14 -21.77 10.60 -3.87
CA SER A 14 -22.96 11.21 -4.47
C SER A 14 -24.15 11.29 -3.50
N ASP A 15 -25.08 12.23 -3.76
CA ASP A 15 -26.35 12.33 -3.05
C ASP A 15 -27.38 11.28 -3.51
N HIS A 16 -26.97 10.29 -4.32
CA HIS A 16 -27.85 9.24 -4.84
C HIS A 16 -27.72 7.96 -4.00
N PRO A 17 -28.70 7.62 -3.13
CA PRO A 17 -28.59 6.46 -2.24
C PRO A 17 -28.30 5.14 -2.94
N GLN A 18 -28.94 4.88 -4.08
CA GLN A 18 -28.75 3.64 -4.84
C GLN A 18 -27.33 3.48 -5.41
N LYS A 19 -26.69 4.60 -5.83
CA LYS A 19 -25.30 4.59 -6.29
C LYS A 19 -24.33 4.31 -5.14
N LYS A 20 -24.56 4.96 -3.99
CA LYS A 20 -23.79 4.74 -2.78
C LYS A 20 -23.90 3.28 -2.31
N GLU A 21 -25.12 2.73 -2.26
CA GLU A 21 -25.37 1.35 -1.87
C GLU A 21 -24.69 0.36 -2.82
N LYS A 22 -24.83 0.57 -4.13
CA LYS A 22 -24.16 -0.26 -5.12
C LYS A 22 -22.64 -0.20 -5.00
N PHE A 23 -22.04 0.96 -4.78
CA PHE A 23 -20.59 1.08 -4.56
C PHE A 23 -20.14 0.27 -3.33
N ILE A 24 -20.88 0.34 -2.22
CA ILE A 24 -20.59 -0.39 -0.97
C ILE A 24 -20.63 -1.90 -1.23
N GLU A 25 -21.65 -2.38 -1.96
CA GLU A 25 -21.79 -3.78 -2.32
C GLU A 25 -20.66 -4.25 -3.25
N ASP A 26 -20.39 -3.51 -4.32
CA ASP A 26 -19.39 -3.87 -5.33
C ASP A 26 -17.96 -3.93 -4.74
N ILE A 27 -17.55 -2.92 -3.94
CA ILE A 27 -16.23 -2.89 -3.34
C ILE A 27 -16.08 -3.97 -2.26
N GLY A 28 -17.10 -4.17 -1.43
CA GLY A 28 -17.12 -5.21 -0.41
C GLY A 28 -17.01 -6.59 -1.02
N SER A 29 -17.83 -6.90 -2.03
CA SER A 29 -17.81 -8.18 -2.75
C SER A 29 -16.46 -8.44 -3.44
N ALA A 30 -15.85 -7.42 -4.06
CA ALA A 30 -14.52 -7.54 -4.66
C ALA A 30 -13.45 -7.89 -3.61
N PHE A 31 -13.53 -7.31 -2.42
CA PHE A 31 -12.58 -7.60 -1.35
C PHE A 31 -12.85 -8.92 -0.62
N GLU A 32 -14.08 -9.41 -0.61
CA GLU A 32 -14.40 -10.78 -0.15
C GLU A 32 -13.95 -11.85 -1.16
N ASP A 33 -14.01 -11.58 -2.46
CA ASP A 33 -13.64 -12.55 -3.51
C ASP A 33 -12.12 -12.58 -3.73
N ILE A 34 -11.57 -11.52 -4.32
CA ILE A 34 -10.14 -11.48 -4.73
C ILE A 34 -9.27 -10.57 -3.87
N GLY A 35 -9.85 -9.73 -3.00
CA GLY A 35 -9.10 -8.79 -2.19
C GLY A 35 -8.52 -7.59 -2.95
N PHE A 36 -8.91 -7.38 -4.20
CA PHE A 36 -8.42 -6.33 -5.10
C PHE A 36 -9.57 -5.63 -5.82
N VAL A 37 -9.43 -4.31 -6.04
CA VAL A 37 -10.37 -3.50 -6.83
C VAL A 37 -9.61 -2.37 -7.55
N ALA A 38 -10.03 -1.97 -8.74
CA ALA A 38 -9.60 -0.74 -9.40
C ALA A 38 -10.56 0.38 -9.02
N LEU A 39 -10.04 1.55 -8.62
CA LEU A 39 -10.82 2.70 -8.16
C LEU A 39 -10.57 3.93 -9.03
N SER A 40 -11.61 4.43 -9.67
CA SER A 40 -11.65 5.75 -10.31
C SER A 40 -12.26 6.81 -9.38
N GLY A 41 -12.31 8.07 -9.83
CA GLY A 41 -12.96 9.17 -9.10
C GLY A 41 -12.28 9.57 -7.79
N HIS A 42 -11.03 9.17 -7.58
CA HIS A 42 -10.21 9.48 -6.40
C HIS A 42 -9.82 10.97 -6.35
N PHE A 43 -9.21 11.42 -5.24
CA PHE A 43 -8.87 12.84 -5.03
C PHE A 43 -7.56 13.32 -5.65
N LEU A 44 -6.80 12.47 -6.34
CA LEU A 44 -5.60 12.90 -7.04
C LEU A 44 -5.97 13.59 -8.35
N SER A 45 -5.49 14.83 -8.56
CA SER A 45 -5.59 15.45 -9.87
C SER A 45 -4.51 14.94 -10.82
N LYS A 46 -4.78 14.99 -12.13
CA LYS A 46 -3.79 14.61 -13.14
C LYS A 46 -2.50 15.42 -13.02
N GLU A 47 -2.61 16.72 -12.74
CA GLU A 47 -1.44 17.63 -12.57
C GLU A 47 -0.58 17.19 -11.39
N LEU A 48 -1.20 16.80 -10.26
CA LEU A 48 -0.46 16.30 -9.09
C LEU A 48 0.24 14.98 -9.40
N VAL A 49 -0.42 14.07 -10.10
CA VAL A 49 0.15 12.79 -10.53
C VAL A 49 1.34 13.01 -11.47
N ASP A 50 1.19 13.82 -12.52
CA ASP A 50 2.25 14.11 -13.48
C ASP A 50 3.47 14.76 -12.80
N LYS A 51 3.22 15.71 -11.89
CA LYS A 51 4.26 16.38 -11.12
C LYS A 51 4.98 15.40 -10.18
N LEU A 52 4.25 14.54 -9.50
CA LEU A 52 4.84 13.51 -8.63
C LEU A 52 5.77 12.58 -9.42
N TYR A 53 5.34 12.06 -10.57
CA TYR A 53 6.19 11.21 -11.39
C TYR A 53 7.44 11.93 -11.92
N SER A 54 7.33 13.22 -12.24
CA SER A 54 8.48 14.06 -12.65
C SER A 54 9.50 14.17 -11.52
N GLU A 55 9.06 14.51 -10.31
CA GLU A 55 9.92 14.67 -9.13
C GLU A 55 10.56 13.34 -8.68
N ILE A 56 9.79 12.23 -8.73
CA ILE A 56 10.31 10.89 -8.43
C ILE A 56 11.41 10.50 -9.41
N LYS A 57 11.22 10.75 -10.71
CA LYS A 57 12.26 10.49 -11.71
C LYS A 57 13.49 11.34 -11.49
N ALA A 58 13.31 12.61 -11.12
CA ALA A 58 14.42 13.51 -10.80
C ALA A 58 15.21 13.00 -9.57
N PHE A 59 14.53 12.55 -8.51
CA PHE A 59 15.19 12.00 -7.34
C PHE A 59 16.00 10.73 -7.66
N PHE A 60 15.40 9.76 -8.33
CA PHE A 60 16.10 8.51 -8.66
C PHE A 60 17.20 8.68 -9.72
N ALA A 61 17.20 9.81 -10.45
CA ALA A 61 18.28 10.17 -11.37
C ALA A 61 19.47 10.89 -10.68
N LEU A 62 19.39 11.22 -9.39
CA LEU A 62 20.52 11.74 -8.63
C LEU A 62 21.67 10.73 -8.59
N ASP A 63 22.89 11.24 -8.46
CA ASP A 63 24.07 10.41 -8.22
C ASP A 63 23.87 9.52 -6.98
N GLN A 64 24.42 8.30 -7.02
CA GLN A 64 24.21 7.34 -5.95
C GLN A 64 24.65 7.87 -4.57
N GLU A 65 25.78 8.55 -4.51
CA GLU A 65 26.30 9.18 -3.28
C GLU A 65 25.28 10.17 -2.66
N LYS A 66 24.56 10.94 -3.49
CA LYS A 66 23.52 11.84 -3.01
C LYS A 66 22.31 11.11 -2.48
N LYS A 67 21.89 10.03 -3.16
CA LYS A 67 20.76 9.21 -2.69
C LYS A 67 21.11 8.51 -1.37
N ASP A 68 22.32 7.96 -1.26
CA ASP A 68 22.81 7.26 -0.07
C ASP A 68 22.86 8.18 1.17
N ALA A 69 23.11 9.49 0.99
CA ALA A 69 23.04 10.47 2.08
C ALA A 69 21.64 10.59 2.73
N TYR A 70 20.59 10.14 2.04
CA TYR A 70 19.22 10.10 2.54
C TYR A 70 18.80 8.73 3.10
N GLU A 71 19.71 7.77 3.14
CA GLU A 71 19.47 6.47 3.76
C GLU A 71 19.79 6.55 5.27
N ILE A 72 18.76 6.43 6.10
CA ILE A 72 18.88 6.59 7.55
C ILE A 72 19.10 5.23 8.21
N GLU A 73 20.24 5.07 8.89
CA GLU A 73 20.55 3.85 9.64
C GLU A 73 19.66 3.70 10.90
N GLY A 74 19.34 2.46 11.26
CA GLY A 74 18.68 2.13 12.51
C GLY A 74 17.16 2.25 12.52
N ILE A 75 16.54 2.80 11.45
CA ILE A 75 15.07 2.93 11.36
C ILE A 75 14.41 1.88 10.44
N GLY A 76 15.15 0.85 10.02
CA GLY A 76 14.60 -0.24 9.17
C GLY A 76 14.03 0.23 7.84
N GLY A 77 14.56 1.32 7.25
CA GLY A 77 14.07 1.89 5.99
C GLY A 77 12.68 2.56 6.07
N GLN A 78 12.18 2.87 7.26
CA GLN A 78 10.81 3.41 7.42
C GLN A 78 10.64 4.84 6.91
N ARG A 79 11.71 5.59 6.66
CA ARG A 79 11.72 6.94 6.08
C ARG A 79 12.94 7.13 5.20
N GLY A 80 12.85 8.06 4.26
CA GLY A 80 13.95 8.39 3.36
C GLY A 80 14.19 7.33 2.30
N TYR A 81 15.43 7.24 1.85
CA TYR A 81 15.86 6.34 0.77
C TYR A 81 16.21 4.95 1.29
N THR A 82 15.91 3.95 0.48
CA THR A 82 16.41 2.58 0.64
C THR A 82 17.03 2.12 -0.66
N SER A 83 18.31 1.76 -0.60
CA SER A 83 19.14 1.43 -1.75
C SER A 83 18.75 0.12 -2.43
N PHE A 84 19.14 0.00 -3.70
CA PHE A 84 18.83 -1.14 -4.57
C PHE A 84 19.24 -2.47 -3.97
N GLY A 85 18.30 -3.44 -4.01
CA GLY A 85 18.55 -4.82 -3.57
C GLY A 85 18.67 -5.00 -2.05
N LYS A 86 18.40 -3.97 -1.23
CA LYS A 86 18.50 -4.05 0.23
C LYS A 86 17.30 -4.75 0.87
N GLU A 87 16.10 -4.51 0.34
CA GLU A 87 14.89 -5.21 0.79
C GLU A 87 14.77 -6.57 0.07
N HIS A 88 14.39 -7.59 0.81
CA HIS A 88 14.11 -8.92 0.29
C HIS A 88 12.89 -9.53 0.97
N ALA A 89 12.15 -10.37 0.24
CA ALA A 89 11.00 -11.07 0.79
C ALA A 89 11.44 -12.12 1.83
N LYS A 90 10.55 -12.42 2.77
CA LYS A 90 10.76 -13.43 3.82
C LYS A 90 11.27 -14.76 3.24
N GLY A 91 12.41 -15.22 3.76
CA GLY A 91 13.01 -16.51 3.37
C GLY A 91 13.83 -16.49 2.07
N ARG A 92 13.96 -15.35 1.40
CA ARG A 92 14.86 -15.18 0.25
C ARG A 92 16.19 -14.54 0.67
N LYS A 93 17.28 -14.89 -0.05
CA LYS A 93 18.62 -14.32 0.13
C LYS A 93 18.89 -13.19 -0.87
N GLU A 94 18.29 -13.28 -2.04
CA GLU A 94 18.42 -12.29 -3.10
C GLU A 94 17.49 -11.10 -2.82
N GLY A 95 18.05 -9.89 -2.92
CA GLY A 95 17.27 -8.66 -2.81
C GLY A 95 16.32 -8.47 -3.99
N ASP A 96 15.20 -7.80 -3.77
CA ASP A 96 14.30 -7.38 -4.82
C ASP A 96 15.00 -6.36 -5.76
N LEU A 97 14.67 -6.39 -7.05
CA LEU A 97 15.28 -5.53 -8.06
C LEU A 97 14.68 -4.12 -8.05
N LYS A 98 14.73 -3.46 -6.88
CA LYS A 98 14.14 -2.15 -6.65
C LYS A 98 14.94 -1.30 -5.67
N GLU A 99 14.80 0.00 -5.79
CA GLU A 99 15.12 1.02 -4.80
C GLU A 99 13.86 1.84 -4.52
N PHE A 100 13.75 2.49 -3.36
CA PHE A 100 12.54 3.25 -3.04
C PHE A 100 12.79 4.40 -2.07
N TRP A 101 11.80 5.29 -1.99
CA TRP A 101 11.72 6.36 -0.99
C TRP A 101 10.48 6.17 -0.12
N HIS A 102 10.55 6.59 1.16
CA HIS A 102 9.39 6.65 2.05
C HIS A 102 9.08 8.06 2.53
N PHE A 103 7.87 8.51 2.22
CA PHE A 103 7.21 9.59 2.96
C PHE A 103 6.31 8.93 4.01
N GLY A 104 6.48 9.31 5.28
CA GLY A 104 5.65 8.84 6.37
C GLY A 104 4.61 9.87 6.80
N GLN A 105 3.84 9.53 7.83
CA GLN A 105 2.81 10.38 8.41
C GLN A 105 3.38 11.73 8.87
N TYR A 106 2.62 12.78 8.68
CA TYR A 106 2.90 14.15 9.13
C TYR A 106 2.04 14.45 10.36
N VAL A 107 2.49 14.04 11.54
CA VAL A 107 1.81 14.31 12.81
C VAL A 107 2.11 15.75 13.24
N THR A 108 1.07 16.51 13.63
CA THR A 108 1.20 17.91 14.09
C THR A 108 0.36 18.22 15.32
N ASP A 109 -0.51 17.30 15.73
CA ASP A 109 -1.50 17.52 16.79
C ASP A 109 -1.46 16.44 17.89
N ASN A 110 -0.46 15.54 17.86
CA ASN A 110 -0.29 14.46 18.84
C ASN A 110 1.20 14.22 19.13
N PRO A 111 1.78 14.85 20.17
CA PRO A 111 3.20 14.71 20.51
C PRO A 111 3.65 13.26 20.75
N LYS A 112 2.79 12.41 21.31
CA LYS A 112 3.11 11.00 21.55
C LYS A 112 3.37 10.25 20.24
N LEU A 113 2.53 10.44 19.25
CA LEU A 113 2.70 9.80 17.93
C LEU A 113 3.84 10.43 17.14
N GLU A 114 4.12 11.74 17.33
CA GLU A 114 5.28 12.40 16.74
C GLU A 114 6.60 11.82 17.27
N GLU A 115 6.66 11.45 18.55
CA GLU A 115 7.81 10.75 19.13
C GLU A 115 7.89 9.27 18.71
N GLU A 116 6.76 8.62 18.48
CA GLU A 116 6.70 7.21 18.09
C GLU A 116 7.19 6.96 16.67
N TYR A 117 6.89 7.87 15.73
CA TYR A 117 7.23 7.68 14.33
C TYR A 117 8.57 8.31 13.97
N PRO A 118 9.40 7.66 13.14
CA PRO A 118 10.61 8.31 12.62
C PRO A 118 10.25 9.59 11.85
N ALA A 119 11.05 10.64 12.04
CA ALA A 119 10.85 11.91 11.34
C ALA A 119 10.98 11.75 9.82
N ASN A 120 10.17 12.49 9.05
CA ASN A 120 10.31 12.54 7.60
C ASN A 120 11.66 13.18 7.21
N VAL A 121 12.30 12.60 6.21
CA VAL A 121 13.54 13.11 5.64
C VAL A 121 13.22 14.14 4.54
N THR A 122 14.00 15.20 4.45
CA THR A 122 13.83 16.28 3.45
C THR A 122 14.96 16.24 2.44
N VAL A 123 14.62 16.11 1.16
CA VAL A 123 15.57 16.21 0.06
C VAL A 123 15.86 17.68 -0.20
N THR A 124 17.11 18.11 0.01
CA THR A 124 17.50 19.54 -0.10
C THR A 124 17.66 20.00 -1.53
N GLU A 125 18.09 19.12 -2.44
CA GLU A 125 18.28 19.41 -3.86
C GLU A 125 16.97 19.52 -4.64
N LEU A 126 15.89 18.93 -4.12
CA LEU A 126 14.59 18.84 -4.80
C LEU A 126 13.45 19.30 -3.86
N PRO A 127 13.32 20.61 -3.58
CA PRO A 127 12.27 21.11 -2.67
C PRO A 127 10.85 20.71 -3.09
N GLU A 128 10.58 20.70 -4.40
CA GLU A 128 9.28 20.31 -4.97
C GLU A 128 8.95 18.82 -4.73
N PHE A 129 9.96 17.95 -4.71
CA PHE A 129 9.79 16.54 -4.37
C PHE A 129 9.13 16.35 -3.00
N ASN A 130 9.60 17.10 -1.98
CA ASN A 130 9.04 17.05 -0.63
C ASN A 130 7.59 17.58 -0.60
N ALA A 131 7.33 18.71 -1.26
CA ALA A 131 6.01 19.34 -1.27
C ALA A 131 4.97 18.47 -1.98
N VAL A 132 5.31 17.95 -3.16
CA VAL A 132 4.44 17.09 -3.98
C VAL A 132 4.21 15.74 -3.29
N GLY A 133 5.25 15.16 -2.69
CA GLY A 133 5.14 13.92 -1.91
C GLY A 133 4.16 14.09 -0.74
N LYS A 134 4.27 15.18 0.02
CA LYS A 134 3.36 15.51 1.13
C LYS A 134 1.91 15.71 0.67
N GLU A 135 1.69 16.42 -0.45
CA GLU A 135 0.35 16.64 -0.98
C GLU A 135 -0.28 15.35 -1.50
N THR A 136 0.51 14.54 -2.23
CA THR A 136 0.05 13.22 -2.70
C THR A 136 -0.32 12.31 -1.53
N PHE A 137 0.50 12.28 -0.48
CA PHE A 137 0.21 11.53 0.75
C PHE A 137 -1.18 11.91 1.30
N ARG A 138 -1.48 13.21 1.44
CA ARG A 138 -2.76 13.70 1.96
C ARG A 138 -3.95 13.31 1.07
N MET A 139 -3.80 13.38 -0.25
CA MET A 139 -4.87 13.03 -1.17
C MET A 139 -5.14 11.51 -1.17
N LEU A 140 -4.11 10.68 -1.06
CA LEU A 140 -4.25 9.23 -0.93
C LEU A 140 -4.83 8.85 0.43
N GLU A 141 -4.39 9.48 1.52
CA GLU A 141 -4.98 9.29 2.86
C GLU A 141 -6.46 9.64 2.86
N LYS A 142 -6.84 10.76 2.23
CA LYS A 142 -8.24 11.15 2.05
C LYS A 142 -9.03 10.11 1.24
N THR A 143 -8.47 9.60 0.14
CA THR A 143 -9.09 8.55 -0.68
C THR A 143 -9.28 7.28 0.15
N ALA A 144 -8.25 6.81 0.82
CA ALA A 144 -8.28 5.63 1.68
C ALA A 144 -9.33 5.73 2.79
N LYS A 145 -9.49 6.91 3.39
CA LYS A 145 -10.52 7.17 4.40
C LYS A 145 -11.92 6.88 3.88
N TYR A 146 -12.28 7.35 2.68
CA TYR A 146 -13.61 7.10 2.11
C TYR A 146 -13.80 5.64 1.68
N VAL A 147 -12.75 4.98 1.19
CA VAL A 147 -12.78 3.53 0.94
C VAL A 147 -13.05 2.76 2.23
N LEU A 148 -12.35 3.08 3.32
CA LEU A 148 -12.58 2.43 4.62
C LEU A 148 -13.97 2.73 5.21
N ARG A 149 -14.53 3.93 4.97
CA ARG A 149 -15.92 4.23 5.33
C ARG A 149 -16.92 3.36 4.58
N ALA A 150 -16.72 3.16 3.28
CA ALA A 150 -17.56 2.24 2.50
C ALA A 150 -17.46 0.80 3.03
N LEU A 151 -16.25 0.36 3.38
CA LEU A 151 -16.04 -0.97 3.97
C LEU A 151 -16.64 -1.09 5.37
N ALA A 152 -16.63 -0.03 6.19
CA ALA A 152 -17.32 -0.02 7.47
C ALA A 152 -18.83 -0.30 7.29
N LEU A 153 -19.47 0.38 6.33
CA LEU A 153 -20.88 0.15 6.02
C LEU A 153 -21.13 -1.27 5.47
N HIS A 154 -20.29 -1.78 4.59
CA HIS A 154 -20.37 -3.16 4.09
C HIS A 154 -20.27 -4.20 5.21
N LEU A 155 -19.46 -3.92 6.22
CA LEU A 155 -19.30 -4.74 7.41
C LEU A 155 -20.38 -4.49 8.49
N ASN A 156 -21.44 -3.73 8.19
CA ASN A 156 -22.48 -3.33 9.13
C ASN A 156 -21.93 -2.61 10.39
N LEU A 157 -20.89 -1.79 10.20
CA LEU A 157 -20.34 -0.91 11.23
C LEU A 157 -20.80 0.54 10.98
N GLU A 158 -20.59 1.41 11.97
CA GLU A 158 -20.74 2.85 11.77
C GLU A 158 -19.82 3.35 10.65
N GLU A 159 -20.31 4.23 9.75
CA GLU A 159 -19.54 4.74 8.60
C GLU A 159 -18.16 5.26 9.01
N THR A 160 -18.05 5.88 10.16
CA THR A 160 -16.82 6.50 10.68
C THR A 160 -15.99 5.59 11.59
N TYR A 161 -16.28 4.29 11.63
CA TYR A 161 -15.61 3.32 12.52
C TYR A 161 -14.08 3.38 12.47
N PHE A 162 -13.50 3.51 11.28
CA PHE A 162 -12.06 3.56 11.10
C PHE A 162 -11.44 4.95 11.33
N ASP A 163 -12.23 6.03 11.31
CA ASP A 163 -11.73 7.41 11.27
C ASP A 163 -10.78 7.74 12.43
N ALA A 164 -11.12 7.32 13.65
CA ALA A 164 -10.28 7.56 14.83
C ALA A 164 -8.97 6.77 14.80
N TYR A 165 -8.99 5.58 14.20
CA TYR A 165 -7.82 4.71 14.13
C TYR A 165 -6.84 5.09 13.01
N ILE A 166 -7.34 5.67 11.91
CA ILE A 166 -6.51 6.09 10.78
C ILE A 166 -6.02 7.54 10.89
N LYS A 167 -6.64 8.36 11.74
CA LYS A 167 -6.15 9.71 12.01
C LYS A 167 -4.76 9.62 12.64
N ASN A 168 -3.76 10.22 11.97
CA ASN A 168 -2.36 10.12 12.36
C ASN A 168 -1.82 8.67 12.40
N GLY A 169 -2.43 7.73 11.67
CA GLY A 169 -1.90 6.37 11.55
C GLY A 169 -0.52 6.34 10.89
N ASN A 170 0.31 5.33 11.18
CA ASN A 170 1.68 5.23 10.66
C ASN A 170 1.73 4.86 9.16
N SER A 171 0.95 5.59 8.37
CA SER A 171 0.85 5.39 6.92
C SER A 171 2.13 5.79 6.19
N ILE A 172 2.38 5.15 5.05
CA ILE A 172 3.59 5.35 4.25
C ILE A 172 3.22 5.48 2.77
N LEU A 173 3.74 6.53 2.11
CA LEU A 173 3.76 6.63 0.65
C LEU A 173 5.15 6.20 0.16
N ARG A 174 5.20 5.16 -0.71
CA ARG A 174 6.45 4.54 -1.18
C ARG A 174 6.63 4.68 -2.70
N PRO A 175 7.20 5.77 -3.22
CA PRO A 175 7.74 5.76 -4.57
C PRO A 175 8.81 4.68 -4.75
N ILE A 176 8.58 3.78 -5.71
CA ILE A 176 9.49 2.67 -6.05
C ILE A 176 10.01 2.88 -7.46
N HIS A 177 11.33 2.73 -7.62
CA HIS A 177 12.00 2.64 -8.89
C HIS A 177 12.53 1.22 -9.11
N TYR A 178 12.16 0.65 -10.23
CA TYR A 178 12.73 -0.59 -10.75
C TYR A 178 13.65 -0.21 -11.92
N PRO A 179 14.98 -0.14 -11.70
CA PRO A 179 15.91 0.28 -12.74
C PRO A 179 15.96 -0.72 -13.90
N PRO A 180 16.59 -0.35 -15.03
CA PRO A 180 16.84 -1.28 -16.13
C PRO A 180 17.59 -2.53 -15.65
N ILE A 181 17.18 -3.68 -16.16
CA ILE A 181 17.85 -4.96 -15.89
C ILE A 181 19.02 -5.08 -16.85
N THR A 182 20.23 -5.01 -16.35
CA THR A 182 21.48 -5.09 -17.16
C THR A 182 21.99 -6.51 -17.33
N GLU A 183 21.68 -7.39 -16.38
CA GLU A 183 22.09 -8.80 -16.39
C GLU A 183 20.91 -9.71 -16.10
N ALA A 184 20.93 -10.96 -16.59
CA ALA A 184 19.88 -11.93 -16.33
C ALA A 184 19.71 -12.17 -14.81
N PRO A 185 18.54 -11.88 -14.22
CA PRO A 185 18.33 -12.04 -12.79
C PRO A 185 18.38 -13.52 -12.40
N LYS A 186 19.23 -13.85 -11.44
CA LYS A 186 19.48 -15.24 -10.96
C LYS A 186 18.42 -15.72 -9.97
N ASN A 187 17.17 -15.57 -10.11
CA ASN A 187 16.05 -15.83 -9.20
C ASN A 187 15.53 -14.58 -8.49
N ALA A 188 16.05 -13.38 -8.77
CA ALA A 188 15.50 -12.14 -8.25
C ALA A 188 14.30 -11.68 -9.11
N GLU A 189 13.25 -11.20 -8.47
CA GLU A 189 12.08 -10.59 -9.09
C GLU A 189 12.04 -9.09 -8.77
N ARG A 190 11.27 -8.32 -9.51
CA ARG A 190 11.02 -6.90 -9.21
C ARG A 190 10.43 -6.72 -7.81
N ALA A 191 9.44 -7.54 -7.46
CA ALA A 191 9.00 -7.75 -6.09
C ALA A 191 8.50 -9.20 -5.94
N ALA A 192 9.08 -9.94 -5.02
CA ALA A 192 8.69 -11.32 -4.75
C ALA A 192 7.28 -11.41 -4.16
N ALA A 193 6.68 -12.60 -4.22
CA ALA A 193 5.32 -12.84 -3.71
C ALA A 193 5.22 -12.52 -2.20
N HIS A 194 4.25 -11.66 -1.83
CA HIS A 194 4.00 -11.20 -0.46
C HIS A 194 2.55 -10.74 -0.27
N GLY A 195 2.12 -10.57 0.96
CA GLY A 195 0.94 -9.82 1.36
C GLY A 195 1.35 -8.48 1.97
N ASP A 196 0.47 -7.49 1.96
CA ASP A 196 0.68 -6.21 2.63
C ASP A 196 0.27 -6.30 4.09
N ILE A 197 1.02 -5.65 4.98
CA ILE A 197 0.80 -5.75 6.45
C ILE A 197 -0.35 -4.85 6.92
N ASN A 198 -0.61 -3.75 6.25
CA ASN A 198 -1.51 -2.64 6.60
C ASN A 198 -3.02 -2.97 6.55
N LEU A 199 -3.89 -1.93 6.63
CA LEU A 199 -5.34 -2.08 6.41
C LEU A 199 -5.64 -2.24 4.92
N ILE A 200 -5.28 -1.25 4.10
CA ILE A 200 -5.46 -1.25 2.64
C ILE A 200 -4.28 -0.54 1.97
N THR A 201 -3.92 -0.99 0.79
CA THR A 201 -2.92 -0.34 -0.08
C THR A 201 -3.60 0.32 -1.27
N LEU A 202 -3.23 1.56 -1.56
CA LEU A 202 -3.65 2.29 -2.76
C LEU A 202 -2.43 2.43 -3.68
N LEU A 203 -2.44 1.76 -4.82
CA LEU A 203 -1.30 1.70 -5.74
C LEU A 203 -1.54 2.55 -6.98
N MET A 204 -0.67 3.52 -7.21
CA MET A 204 -0.50 4.22 -8.49
C MET A 204 0.48 3.46 -9.37
N GLY A 205 0.25 3.45 -10.70
CA GLY A 205 1.15 2.85 -11.68
C GLY A 205 0.88 1.38 -12.02
N ALA A 206 -0.33 0.90 -11.74
CA ALA A 206 -0.77 -0.45 -12.15
C ALA A 206 -1.35 -0.51 -13.58
N GLN A 207 -1.08 0.49 -14.42
CA GLN A 207 -1.57 0.57 -15.81
C GLN A 207 -0.86 -0.39 -16.77
N GLY A 208 0.34 -0.86 -16.39
CA GLY A 208 1.12 -1.81 -17.17
C GLY A 208 1.06 -3.22 -16.62
N ARG A 209 1.52 -4.19 -17.41
CA ARG A 209 1.68 -5.56 -16.95
C ARG A 209 2.78 -5.68 -15.89
N GLY A 210 2.72 -6.74 -15.10
CA GLY A 210 3.76 -7.11 -14.15
C GLY A 210 3.26 -7.27 -12.72
N LEU A 211 2.22 -6.54 -12.29
CA LEU A 211 1.53 -6.86 -11.04
C LEU A 211 0.64 -8.08 -11.29
N GLN A 212 0.85 -9.11 -10.49
CA GLN A 212 0.06 -10.33 -10.50
C GLN A 212 -0.47 -10.64 -9.11
N VAL A 213 -1.71 -11.08 -9.03
CA VAL A 213 -2.37 -11.51 -7.80
C VAL A 213 -2.71 -13.00 -7.90
N LYS A 214 -2.71 -13.67 -6.77
CA LYS A 214 -3.04 -15.08 -6.68
C LYS A 214 -4.54 -15.24 -6.46
N ASN A 215 -5.26 -15.80 -7.43
CA ASN A 215 -6.70 -16.00 -7.29
C ASN A 215 -7.03 -17.19 -6.37
N HIS A 216 -8.32 -17.44 -6.13
CA HIS A 216 -8.80 -18.53 -5.27
C HIS A 216 -8.51 -19.94 -5.82
N ASN A 217 -8.11 -20.07 -7.10
CA ASN A 217 -7.65 -21.32 -7.71
C ASN A 217 -6.13 -21.49 -7.63
N ASP A 218 -5.43 -20.65 -6.84
CA ASP A 218 -3.98 -20.62 -6.76
C ASP A 218 -3.26 -20.22 -8.06
N GLU A 219 -3.98 -19.60 -9.02
CA GLU A 219 -3.43 -19.14 -10.29
C GLU A 219 -3.01 -17.66 -10.21
N TRP A 220 -1.91 -17.32 -10.89
CA TRP A 220 -1.45 -15.94 -11.02
C TRP A 220 -2.21 -15.25 -12.16
N VAL A 221 -2.92 -14.18 -11.82
CA VAL A 221 -3.67 -13.35 -12.79
C VAL A 221 -3.12 -11.92 -12.78
N ASP A 222 -3.06 -11.28 -13.95
CA ASP A 222 -2.60 -9.90 -14.06
C ASP A 222 -3.62 -8.95 -13.39
N ALA A 223 -3.14 -8.08 -12.50
CA ALA A 223 -3.90 -7.00 -11.91
C ALA A 223 -3.59 -5.70 -12.65
N ILE A 224 -4.51 -5.26 -13.50
CA ILE A 224 -4.35 -4.09 -14.36
C ILE A 224 -5.45 -3.08 -14.02
N ALA A 225 -5.06 -1.84 -13.72
CA ALA A 225 -5.94 -0.69 -13.55
C ALA A 225 -5.96 0.16 -14.83
N GLY A 226 -7.02 0.90 -15.03
CA GLY A 226 -7.12 1.92 -16.08
C GLY A 226 -6.14 3.08 -15.84
N PRO A 227 -5.98 3.97 -16.84
CA PRO A 227 -5.00 5.07 -16.76
C PRO A 227 -5.28 6.08 -15.63
N ASP A 228 -6.53 6.23 -15.23
CA ASP A 228 -6.98 7.14 -14.18
C ASP A 228 -7.53 6.37 -12.96
N GLU A 229 -7.07 5.15 -12.74
CA GLU A 229 -7.49 4.31 -11.63
C GLU A 229 -6.33 3.98 -10.71
N LEU A 230 -6.65 3.87 -9.41
CA LEU A 230 -5.78 3.26 -8.41
C LEU A 230 -6.12 1.77 -8.30
N MET A 231 -5.11 0.91 -8.19
CA MET A 231 -5.33 -0.45 -7.73
C MET A 231 -5.36 -0.45 -6.20
N ILE A 232 -6.42 -0.98 -5.61
CA ILE A 232 -6.54 -1.07 -4.14
C ILE A 232 -6.60 -2.53 -3.72
N ASN A 233 -5.87 -2.87 -2.67
CA ASN A 233 -5.93 -4.20 -2.06
C ASN A 233 -6.04 -4.16 -0.55
N VAL A 234 -6.64 -5.20 -0.01
CA VAL A 234 -6.72 -5.48 1.43
C VAL A 234 -5.36 -5.94 1.94
N GLY A 235 -4.97 -5.43 3.12
CA GLY A 235 -3.80 -5.89 3.85
C GLY A 235 -4.15 -6.83 5.01
N ASP A 236 -3.11 -7.42 5.60
CA ASP A 236 -3.24 -8.44 6.66
C ASP A 236 -3.97 -7.93 7.91
N MET A 237 -3.77 -6.65 8.30
CA MET A 237 -4.45 -6.07 9.46
C MET A 237 -5.96 -6.05 9.27
N LEU A 238 -6.45 -5.66 8.08
CA LEU A 238 -7.88 -5.62 7.79
C LEU A 238 -8.45 -7.03 7.61
N SER A 239 -7.69 -7.93 6.98
CA SER A 239 -8.09 -9.34 6.84
C SER A 239 -8.22 -10.01 8.21
N ARG A 240 -7.25 -9.77 9.11
CA ARG A 240 -7.28 -10.24 10.49
C ARG A 240 -8.48 -9.68 11.27
N LEU A 241 -8.70 -8.37 11.20
CA LEU A 241 -9.83 -7.70 11.86
C LEU A 241 -11.18 -8.28 11.41
N THR A 242 -11.30 -8.62 10.13
CA THR A 242 -12.52 -9.17 9.55
C THR A 242 -12.56 -10.71 9.55
N ASN A 243 -11.72 -11.37 10.34
CA ASN A 243 -11.65 -12.84 10.44
C ASN A 243 -11.52 -13.53 9.07
N ASN A 244 -10.71 -12.98 8.16
CA ASN A 244 -10.55 -13.38 6.76
C ASN A 244 -11.79 -13.22 5.87
N LYS A 245 -12.81 -12.48 6.29
CA LYS A 245 -13.94 -12.14 5.42
C LYS A 245 -13.46 -11.30 4.24
N LEU A 246 -12.65 -10.25 4.50
CA LEU A 246 -11.94 -9.50 3.48
C LEU A 246 -10.54 -10.13 3.27
N LYS A 247 -10.15 -10.37 2.01
CA LYS A 247 -8.99 -11.20 1.68
C LYS A 247 -7.70 -10.37 1.52
N SER A 248 -6.70 -10.61 2.37
CA SER A 248 -5.33 -10.19 2.08
C SER A 248 -4.71 -11.15 1.06
N THR A 249 -4.68 -10.75 -0.20
CA THR A 249 -4.29 -11.63 -1.29
C THR A 249 -2.81 -11.47 -1.65
N ILE A 250 -2.11 -12.59 -1.75
CA ILE A 250 -0.70 -12.64 -2.14
C ILE A 250 -0.54 -12.12 -3.55
N HIS A 251 0.39 -11.20 -3.73
CA HIS A 251 0.70 -10.58 -5.01
C HIS A 251 2.21 -10.44 -5.22
N LYS A 252 2.62 -10.20 -6.47
CA LYS A 252 4.03 -10.05 -6.86
C LYS A 252 4.18 -9.12 -8.04
N VAL A 253 5.41 -8.62 -8.27
CA VAL A 253 5.77 -7.90 -9.50
C VAL A 253 6.80 -8.72 -10.25
N ILE A 254 6.40 -9.28 -11.40
CA ILE A 254 7.26 -10.09 -12.26
C ILE A 254 8.26 -9.22 -13.03
N ASN A 255 9.38 -9.83 -13.41
CA ASN A 255 10.32 -9.21 -14.34
C ASN A 255 9.68 -9.04 -15.72
N PRO A 256 9.96 -7.94 -16.44
CA PRO A 256 9.44 -7.76 -17.79
C PRO A 256 10.08 -8.73 -18.77
N PRO A 257 9.49 -8.93 -19.96
CA PRO A 257 10.13 -9.64 -21.06
C PRO A 257 11.49 -9.02 -21.40
N LYS A 258 12.42 -9.83 -21.94
CA LYS A 258 13.82 -9.42 -22.18
C LYS A 258 13.94 -8.16 -23.04
N GLU A 259 13.03 -7.97 -23.98
CA GLU A 259 12.97 -6.82 -24.87
C GLU A 259 12.74 -5.50 -24.12
N MET A 260 12.17 -5.56 -22.92
CA MET A 260 11.87 -4.42 -22.05
C MET A 260 12.86 -4.24 -20.90
N TRP A 261 13.92 -5.03 -20.80
CA TRP A 261 14.92 -4.94 -19.70
C TRP A 261 15.58 -3.57 -19.64
N GLY A 262 15.79 -2.90 -20.79
CA GLY A 262 16.37 -1.55 -20.85
C GLY A 262 15.47 -0.43 -20.33
N THR A 263 14.27 -0.74 -19.79
CA THR A 263 13.32 0.27 -19.37
C THR A 263 13.14 0.30 -17.85
N SER A 264 13.17 1.50 -17.26
CA SER A 264 12.75 1.72 -15.87
C SER A 264 11.24 1.57 -15.71
N ARG A 265 10.82 1.08 -14.53
CA ARG A 265 9.42 1.10 -14.09
C ARG A 265 9.31 1.86 -12.77
N TYR A 266 8.22 2.59 -12.62
CA TYR A 266 7.88 3.27 -11.37
C TYR A 266 6.53 2.79 -10.88
N SER A 267 6.38 2.59 -9.58
CA SER A 267 5.11 2.34 -8.92
C SER A 267 5.09 3.02 -7.55
N ILE A 268 3.91 3.43 -7.09
CA ILE A 268 3.78 4.29 -5.93
C ILE A 268 2.64 3.77 -5.07
N PRO A 269 2.88 2.74 -4.23
CA PRO A 269 1.91 2.30 -3.23
C PRO A 269 1.84 3.30 -2.06
N PHE A 270 0.62 3.50 -1.57
CA PHE A 270 0.31 4.13 -0.31
C PHE A 270 -0.24 3.07 0.64
N PHE A 271 0.50 2.78 1.70
CA PHE A 271 0.13 1.83 2.73
C PHE A 271 -0.63 2.53 3.84
N MET A 272 -1.94 2.32 3.90
CA MET A 272 -2.79 2.89 4.94
C MET A 272 -2.68 2.06 6.22
N HIS A 273 -1.90 2.56 7.17
CA HIS A 273 -1.76 1.97 8.51
C HIS A 273 -2.64 2.71 9.53
N PRO A 274 -3.15 2.00 10.54
CA PRO A 274 -3.77 2.64 11.68
C PRO A 274 -2.69 3.13 12.68
N ILE A 275 -3.14 3.80 13.75
CA ILE A 275 -2.32 4.03 14.95
C ILE A 275 -2.00 2.70 15.65
N SER A 276 -0.90 2.65 16.39
CA SER A 276 -0.41 1.43 17.04
C SER A 276 -1.38 0.82 18.06
N GLU A 277 -2.19 1.67 18.70
CA GLU A 277 -3.18 1.23 19.70
C GLU A 277 -4.45 0.61 19.11
N MET A 278 -4.68 0.66 17.80
CA MET A 278 -5.87 0.04 17.19
C MET A 278 -5.92 -1.46 17.53
N PRO A 279 -7.01 -1.96 18.16
CA PRO A 279 -7.19 -3.39 18.35
C PRO A 279 -7.50 -4.07 17.03
N LEU A 280 -6.82 -5.20 16.75
CA LEU A 280 -7.07 -6.08 15.60
C LEU A 280 -7.85 -7.34 16.01
N ASN A 281 -8.68 -7.23 17.04
CA ASN A 281 -9.57 -8.29 17.47
C ASN A 281 -10.60 -8.57 16.38
N CYS A 282 -10.85 -9.84 16.08
CA CYS A 282 -11.88 -10.18 15.09
C CYS A 282 -13.22 -9.52 15.43
N LEU A 283 -13.82 -8.82 14.47
CA LEU A 283 -15.15 -8.22 14.62
C LEU A 283 -16.19 -9.29 14.95
N GLU A 284 -17.06 -9.02 15.91
CA GLU A 284 -18.07 -9.99 16.36
C GLU A 284 -18.99 -10.46 15.23
N ASN A 285 -19.35 -9.55 14.32
CA ASN A 285 -20.19 -9.83 13.14
C ASN A 285 -19.45 -10.56 12.01
N CYS A 286 -18.16 -10.85 12.17
CA CYS A 286 -17.36 -11.67 11.27
C CYS A 286 -17.01 -13.03 11.89
N VAL A 287 -17.59 -13.35 13.04
CA VAL A 287 -17.37 -14.63 13.76
C VAL A 287 -18.72 -15.28 14.00
N ASP A 288 -18.87 -16.53 13.56
CA ASP A 288 -20.04 -17.36 13.78
C ASP A 288 -19.64 -18.85 13.85
N GLU A 289 -20.61 -19.76 13.93
CA GLU A 289 -20.34 -21.22 14.00
C GLU A 289 -19.65 -21.75 12.71
N ALA A 290 -19.97 -21.18 11.55
CA ALA A 290 -19.35 -21.56 10.27
C ALA A 290 -17.97 -20.91 10.08
N HIS A 291 -17.74 -19.75 10.70
CA HIS A 291 -16.51 -18.98 10.63
C HIS A 291 -16.00 -18.66 12.05
N PRO A 292 -15.48 -19.67 12.79
CA PRO A 292 -14.97 -19.47 14.15
C PRO A 292 -13.78 -18.50 14.14
N LYS A 293 -13.55 -17.80 15.26
CA LYS A 293 -12.44 -16.87 15.44
C LYS A 293 -11.10 -17.53 15.08
N GLN A 294 -10.36 -16.96 14.13
CA GLN A 294 -9.13 -17.53 13.59
C GLN A 294 -7.87 -16.89 14.19
N PHE A 295 -7.98 -15.71 14.79
CA PHE A 295 -6.82 -14.93 15.23
C PHE A 295 -6.91 -14.55 16.69
N GLU A 296 -5.76 -14.58 17.37
CA GLU A 296 -5.61 -14.07 18.73
C GLU A 296 -5.73 -12.54 18.76
N ASP A 297 -6.14 -11.99 19.89
CA ASP A 297 -6.26 -10.54 20.07
C ASP A 297 -4.87 -9.89 20.13
N ILE A 298 -4.69 -8.82 19.34
CA ILE A 298 -3.43 -8.10 19.22
C ILE A 298 -3.70 -6.64 18.83
N THR A 299 -2.79 -5.73 19.12
CA THR A 299 -2.85 -4.36 18.58
C THR A 299 -2.11 -4.24 17.25
N ALA A 300 -2.43 -3.22 16.46
CA ALA A 300 -1.78 -2.97 15.17
C ALA A 300 -0.27 -2.75 15.32
N GLY A 301 0.18 -2.03 16.36
CA GLY A 301 1.60 -1.82 16.63
C GLY A 301 2.33 -3.12 16.99
N ALA A 302 1.73 -3.96 17.83
CA ALA A 302 2.32 -5.26 18.18
C ALA A 302 2.39 -6.17 16.94
N TYR A 303 1.34 -6.22 16.13
CA TYR A 303 1.32 -7.00 14.89
C TYR A 303 2.38 -6.50 13.89
N LEU A 304 2.48 -5.18 13.69
CA LEU A 304 3.52 -4.60 12.82
C LEU A 304 4.93 -5.00 13.31
N ASN A 305 5.19 -4.92 14.62
CA ASN A 305 6.47 -5.30 15.19
C ASN A 305 6.79 -6.79 14.95
N GLU A 306 5.82 -7.70 15.12
CA GLU A 306 5.98 -9.12 14.79
C GLU A 306 6.41 -9.31 13.33
N ARG A 307 5.75 -8.61 12.39
CA ARG A 307 6.09 -8.68 10.96
C ARG A 307 7.48 -8.13 10.66
N LEU A 308 7.86 -7.00 11.25
CA LEU A 308 9.20 -6.41 11.07
C LEU A 308 10.32 -7.31 11.60
N VAL A 309 10.09 -7.97 12.74
CA VAL A 309 11.01 -8.99 13.28
C VAL A 309 11.15 -10.19 12.35
N GLU A 310 10.03 -10.70 11.80
CA GLU A 310 10.05 -11.82 10.85
C GLU A 310 10.76 -11.49 9.54
N LEU A 311 10.68 -10.23 9.10
CA LEU A 311 11.38 -9.72 7.91
C LEU A 311 12.86 -9.40 8.21
N GLY A 312 13.30 -9.49 9.48
CA GLY A 312 14.67 -9.18 9.89
C GLY A 312 15.00 -7.68 9.91
N LEU A 313 13.99 -6.82 9.84
CA LEU A 313 14.15 -5.35 9.85
C LEU A 313 14.33 -4.78 11.26
N VAL A 314 13.87 -5.51 12.27
CA VAL A 314 14.04 -5.18 13.71
C VAL A 314 14.57 -6.41 14.43
N LYS A 315 15.49 -6.22 15.39
CA LYS A 315 15.98 -7.29 16.25
C LYS A 315 14.93 -7.61 17.33
N LYS A 316 14.84 -8.89 17.71
CA LYS A 316 14.03 -9.34 18.86
C LYS A 316 14.47 -8.66 20.13
#